data_6a2f8727a9eb33cf87c5ce836262b974
#
_entry.id   6a2f8727a9eb33cf87c5ce836262b974
#
_cell.length_a   1.000
_cell.length_b   1.000
_cell.length_c   1.000
_cell.angle_alpha   90.00
_cell.angle_beta   90.00
_cell.angle_gamma   90.00
#
_symmetry.space_group_name_H-M   'P 1'
#
loop_
_entity.id
_entity.type
_entity.pdbx_description
1 polymer ?
#
loop_
_entity_poly.entity_id
_entity_poly.type
_entity_poly.pdbx_seq_one_letter_code
_entity_poly.pdbx_strand_id
1 'polypeptide(L)'
;MRTFDDKWRARFERFGWSYAEEHEVSGWSAEGLARRFALFQRLLGQLPLPGRARILEFGCGAGTYVRYLAGLGHWVVGVDYSMPTLERALAADPGRKGHYVAGDGYGLPFAAGRFDLVTCIGVLQAVSQPERLLDEVARVLPPGGIVVVEALNGLGLPAIGGRLLELVLGRPPRLRSYPHFRVRRWLEQRKIRLTRRLGVYLPPRRLPWMGRVLNRPQAIQVVEGIPGGAQLGAHAFWLVGEKLP
;
A
#
# COMPACT_ATOMS: atom_id res chain seq x y z
N MET A 1 -18.74 5.29 21.00
CA MET A 1 -18.12 6.13 19.94
C MET A 1 -17.36 5.19 18.99
N ARG A 2 -17.57 5.25 17.64
CA ARG A 2 -16.87 4.36 16.72
C ARG A 2 -15.37 4.68 16.71
N THR A 3 -14.53 3.65 16.76
CA THR A 3 -13.07 3.79 16.67
C THR A 3 -12.63 4.28 15.28
N PHE A 4 -11.37 4.62 15.12
CA PHE A 4 -10.82 4.98 13.79
C PHE A 4 -10.95 3.80 12.81
N ASP A 5 -10.65 2.59 13.25
CA ASP A 5 -10.71 1.38 12.43
C ASP A 5 -12.17 1.05 12.05
N ASP A 6 -13.14 1.20 12.97
CA ASP A 6 -14.57 0.99 12.65
C ASP A 6 -15.07 1.94 11.57
N LYS A 7 -14.60 3.20 11.60
CA LYS A 7 -14.96 4.19 10.56
C LYS A 7 -14.42 3.81 9.20
N TRP A 8 -13.18 3.30 9.15
CA TRP A 8 -12.56 2.86 7.91
C TRP A 8 -13.18 1.56 7.40
N ARG A 9 -13.46 0.58 8.29
CA ARG A 9 -14.18 -0.66 7.95
C ARG A 9 -15.51 -0.32 7.28
N ALA A 10 -16.36 0.46 7.94
CA ALA A 10 -17.65 0.87 7.40
C ALA A 10 -17.53 1.64 6.07
N ARG A 11 -16.44 2.38 5.86
CA ARG A 11 -16.17 3.09 4.62
C ARG A 11 -15.85 2.14 3.48
N PHE A 12 -14.94 1.19 3.67
CA PHE A 12 -14.55 0.22 2.63
C PHE A 12 -15.66 -0.78 2.34
N GLU A 13 -16.42 -1.22 3.35
CA GLU A 13 -17.64 -2.02 3.11
C GLU A 13 -18.61 -1.28 2.19
N ARG A 14 -18.88 0.01 2.50
CA ARG A 14 -19.71 0.84 1.63
C ARG A 14 -19.13 1.00 0.23
N PHE A 15 -17.82 1.17 0.08
CA PHE A 15 -17.17 1.27 -1.22
C PHE A 15 -17.32 -0.02 -2.02
N GLY A 16 -17.14 -1.20 -1.41
CA GLY A 16 -17.38 -2.49 -2.04
C GLY A 16 -18.81 -2.66 -2.56
N TRP A 17 -19.80 -2.13 -1.84
CA TRP A 17 -21.20 -2.14 -2.30
C TRP A 17 -21.49 -1.12 -3.39
N SER A 18 -20.94 0.10 -3.28
CA SER A 18 -21.38 1.26 -4.05
C SER A 18 -20.63 1.45 -5.36
N TYR A 19 -19.41 0.94 -5.48
CA TYR A 19 -18.53 1.21 -6.61
C TYR A 19 -18.25 -0.03 -7.44
N ALA A 20 -18.19 0.14 -8.77
CA ALA A 20 -17.84 -0.92 -9.70
C ALA A 20 -16.36 -0.92 -10.07
N GLU A 21 -15.77 0.28 -10.14
CA GLU A 21 -14.38 0.47 -10.56
C GLU A 21 -13.38 0.18 -9.43
N GLU A 22 -12.32 -0.55 -9.74
CA GLU A 22 -11.31 -0.97 -8.75
C GLU A 22 -10.66 0.20 -7.99
N HIS A 23 -10.42 1.31 -8.68
CA HIS A 23 -9.82 2.50 -8.06
C HIS A 23 -10.77 3.16 -7.05
N GLU A 24 -12.07 3.14 -7.30
CA GLU A 24 -13.09 3.69 -6.39
C GLU A 24 -13.24 2.81 -5.15
N VAL A 25 -13.29 1.48 -5.33
CA VAL A 25 -13.31 0.49 -4.24
C VAL A 25 -12.10 0.67 -3.34
N SER A 26 -10.91 0.93 -3.91
CA SER A 26 -9.68 1.20 -3.16
C SER A 26 -9.62 2.62 -2.58
N GLY A 27 -10.58 3.49 -2.90
CA GLY A 27 -10.61 4.90 -2.46
C GLY A 27 -9.55 5.78 -3.14
N TRP A 28 -9.03 5.36 -4.28
CA TRP A 28 -8.03 6.09 -5.07
C TRP A 28 -8.65 6.76 -6.30
N SER A 29 -7.88 7.60 -6.97
CA SER A 29 -8.20 8.03 -8.34
C SER A 29 -7.70 6.98 -9.34
N ALA A 30 -8.32 6.91 -10.51
CA ALA A 30 -7.87 6.02 -11.59
C ALA A 30 -6.39 6.23 -11.92
N GLU A 31 -5.93 7.48 -12.00
CA GLU A 31 -4.53 7.83 -12.22
C GLU A 31 -3.64 7.38 -11.04
N GLY A 32 -4.13 7.51 -9.80
CA GLY A 32 -3.40 7.08 -8.61
C GLY A 32 -3.19 5.57 -8.57
N LEU A 33 -4.19 4.78 -8.96
CA LEU A 33 -4.08 3.34 -9.08
C LEU A 33 -3.11 2.97 -10.22
N ALA A 34 -3.30 3.54 -11.42
CA ALA A 34 -2.46 3.25 -12.58
C ALA A 34 -0.97 3.52 -12.32
N ARG A 35 -0.64 4.62 -11.64
CA ARG A 35 0.75 4.97 -11.28
C ARG A 35 1.36 3.98 -10.28
N ARG A 36 0.61 3.62 -9.24
CA ARG A 36 1.06 2.62 -8.26
C ARG A 36 1.27 1.28 -8.94
N PHE A 37 0.35 0.89 -9.81
CA PHE A 37 0.44 -0.35 -10.55
C PHE A 37 1.66 -0.39 -11.48
N ALA A 38 1.92 0.66 -12.24
CA ALA A 38 3.12 0.77 -13.09
C ALA A 38 4.42 0.77 -12.27
N LEU A 39 4.43 1.40 -11.09
CA LEU A 39 5.57 1.35 -10.18
C LEU A 39 5.77 -0.07 -9.64
N PHE A 40 4.69 -0.75 -9.27
CA PHE A 40 4.71 -2.13 -8.79
C PHE A 40 5.29 -3.09 -9.83
N GLN A 41 4.84 -3.01 -11.07
CA GLN A 41 5.36 -3.84 -12.16
C GLN A 41 6.87 -3.69 -12.34
N ARG A 42 7.36 -2.44 -12.33
CA ARG A 42 8.80 -2.17 -12.44
C ARG A 42 9.59 -2.67 -11.22
N LEU A 43 9.04 -2.50 -10.02
CA LEU A 43 9.67 -2.98 -8.80
C LEU A 43 9.74 -4.51 -8.79
N LEU A 44 8.63 -5.18 -9.11
CA LEU A 44 8.54 -6.65 -9.09
C LEU A 44 9.62 -7.31 -9.94
N GLY A 45 9.86 -6.79 -11.15
CA GLY A 45 10.92 -7.30 -12.06
C GLY A 45 12.36 -7.13 -11.52
N GLN A 46 12.53 -6.43 -10.41
CA GLN A 46 13.84 -6.18 -9.77
C GLN A 46 13.97 -6.88 -8.40
N LEU A 47 12.92 -7.54 -7.93
CA LEU A 47 12.97 -8.28 -6.66
C LEU A 47 13.52 -9.68 -6.91
N PRO A 48 14.42 -10.17 -6.04
CA PRO A 48 14.99 -11.52 -6.13
C PRO A 48 13.99 -12.57 -5.64
N LEU A 49 12.89 -12.73 -6.34
CA LEU A 49 11.85 -13.71 -6.02
C LEU A 49 12.10 -15.03 -6.72
N PRO A 50 11.72 -16.18 -6.10
CA PRO A 50 11.70 -17.47 -6.79
C PRO A 50 10.69 -17.42 -7.95
N GLY A 51 10.92 -18.23 -8.98
CA GLY A 51 10.07 -18.26 -10.18
C GLY A 51 8.59 -18.51 -9.88
N ARG A 52 8.28 -19.23 -8.80
CA ARG A 52 6.93 -19.41 -8.25
C ARG A 52 6.91 -19.04 -6.77
N ALA A 53 6.87 -17.74 -6.50
CA ALA A 53 6.85 -17.22 -5.14
C ALA A 53 5.47 -17.38 -4.48
N ARG A 54 5.46 -17.49 -3.14
CA ARG A 54 4.27 -17.41 -2.30
C ARG A 54 4.12 -15.97 -1.86
N ILE A 55 3.06 -15.32 -2.28
CA ILE A 55 2.87 -13.88 -2.09
C ILE A 55 1.60 -13.61 -1.29
N LEU A 56 1.71 -12.74 -0.30
CA LEU A 56 0.57 -12.18 0.42
C LEU A 56 0.36 -10.72 0.00
N GLU A 57 -0.80 -10.42 -0.54
CA GLU A 57 -1.29 -9.06 -0.69
C GLU A 57 -2.13 -8.70 0.53
N PHE A 58 -1.61 -7.85 1.39
CA PHE A 58 -2.24 -7.42 2.61
C PHE A 58 -3.10 -6.18 2.37
N GLY A 59 -4.41 -6.28 2.60
CA GLY A 59 -5.39 -5.27 2.22
C GLY A 59 -5.61 -5.26 0.70
N CYS A 60 -5.96 -6.43 0.13
CA CYS A 60 -5.97 -6.64 -1.32
C CYS A 60 -7.06 -5.86 -2.07
N GLY A 61 -8.04 -5.31 -1.36
CA GLY A 61 -9.12 -4.56 -1.98
C GLY A 61 -9.82 -5.38 -3.08
N ALA A 62 -10.04 -4.76 -4.23
CA ALA A 62 -10.64 -5.40 -5.41
C ALA A 62 -9.71 -6.39 -6.14
N GLY A 63 -8.55 -6.74 -5.58
CA GLY A 63 -7.68 -7.82 -6.06
C GLY A 63 -6.81 -7.48 -7.27
N THR A 64 -6.59 -6.21 -7.59
CA THR A 64 -5.78 -5.77 -8.74
C THR A 64 -4.39 -6.40 -8.77
N TYR A 65 -3.66 -6.31 -7.67
CA TYR A 65 -2.30 -6.88 -7.56
C TYR A 65 -2.34 -8.40 -7.46
N VAL A 66 -3.33 -8.98 -6.77
CA VAL A 66 -3.51 -10.44 -6.66
C VAL A 66 -3.63 -11.06 -8.03
N ARG A 67 -4.57 -10.56 -8.87
CA ARG A 67 -4.78 -11.09 -10.23
C ARG A 67 -3.54 -10.95 -11.10
N TYR A 68 -2.86 -9.80 -11.03
CA TYR A 68 -1.64 -9.58 -11.78
C TYR A 68 -0.54 -10.58 -11.42
N LEU A 69 -0.25 -10.72 -10.13
CA LEU A 69 0.79 -11.63 -9.63
C LEU A 69 0.45 -13.10 -9.92
N ALA A 70 -0.80 -13.50 -9.74
CA ALA A 70 -1.27 -14.84 -10.06
C ALA A 70 -1.21 -15.12 -11.58
N GLY A 71 -1.46 -14.10 -12.40
CA GLY A 71 -1.29 -14.15 -13.85
C GLY A 71 0.15 -14.38 -14.30
N LEU A 72 1.13 -14.01 -13.49
CA LEU A 72 2.56 -14.30 -13.69
C LEU A 72 2.99 -15.70 -13.20
N GLY A 73 2.07 -16.49 -12.65
CA GLY A 73 2.33 -17.86 -12.19
C GLY A 73 2.73 -17.99 -10.71
N HIS A 74 2.69 -16.91 -9.93
CA HIS A 74 2.93 -16.97 -8.50
C HIS A 74 1.72 -17.55 -7.75
N TRP A 75 1.94 -18.14 -6.57
CA TRP A 75 0.87 -18.49 -5.65
C TRP A 75 0.55 -17.30 -4.76
N VAL A 76 -0.65 -16.74 -4.92
CA VAL A 76 -0.99 -15.45 -4.32
C VAL A 76 -2.23 -15.55 -3.45
N VAL A 77 -2.13 -15.02 -2.24
CA VAL A 77 -3.27 -14.84 -1.33
C VAL A 77 -3.49 -13.35 -1.10
N GLY A 78 -4.69 -12.88 -1.37
CA GLY A 78 -5.16 -11.56 -0.98
C GLY A 78 -5.96 -11.64 0.31
N VAL A 79 -5.63 -10.81 1.31
CA VAL A 79 -6.41 -10.67 2.54
C VAL A 79 -7.03 -9.28 2.61
N ASP A 80 -8.32 -9.22 2.89
CA ASP A 80 -9.02 -7.98 3.23
C ASP A 80 -10.08 -8.27 4.29
N TYR A 81 -10.43 -7.29 5.11
CA TYR A 81 -11.50 -7.46 6.09
C TYR A 81 -12.90 -7.21 5.53
N SER A 82 -12.99 -6.54 4.38
CA SER A 82 -14.25 -6.14 3.73
C SER A 82 -14.78 -7.25 2.82
N MET A 83 -15.78 -7.98 3.28
CA MET A 83 -16.43 -9.00 2.46
C MET A 83 -16.96 -8.47 1.12
N PRO A 84 -17.67 -7.32 1.07
CA PRO A 84 -18.14 -6.76 -0.21
C PRO A 84 -17.00 -6.46 -1.18
N THR A 85 -15.85 -6.05 -0.67
CA THR A 85 -14.65 -5.80 -1.48
C THR A 85 -14.06 -7.10 -2.03
N LEU A 86 -14.02 -8.16 -1.20
CA LEU A 86 -13.57 -9.49 -1.63
C LEU A 86 -14.50 -10.13 -2.65
N GLU A 87 -15.80 -9.91 -2.54
CA GLU A 87 -16.77 -10.35 -3.56
C GLU A 87 -16.49 -9.70 -4.92
N ARG A 88 -16.13 -8.41 -4.93
CA ARG A 88 -15.66 -7.73 -6.14
C ARG A 88 -14.38 -8.33 -6.70
N ALA A 89 -13.41 -8.62 -5.82
CA ALA A 89 -12.15 -9.24 -6.21
C ALA A 89 -12.38 -10.61 -6.87
N LEU A 90 -13.27 -11.43 -6.28
CA LEU A 90 -13.66 -12.74 -6.82
C LEU A 90 -14.39 -12.62 -8.16
N ALA A 91 -15.31 -11.67 -8.28
CA ALA A 91 -16.04 -11.42 -9.53
C ALA A 91 -15.11 -10.98 -10.66
N ALA A 92 -14.05 -10.22 -10.33
CA ALA A 92 -13.04 -9.77 -11.28
C ALA A 92 -11.98 -10.84 -11.62
N ASP A 93 -11.98 -11.99 -10.93
CA ASP A 93 -11.07 -13.13 -11.16
C ASP A 93 -11.85 -14.42 -11.53
N PRO A 94 -12.50 -14.45 -12.71
CA PRO A 94 -13.33 -15.59 -13.11
C PRO A 94 -12.52 -16.89 -13.27
N GLY A 95 -11.23 -16.79 -13.56
CA GLY A 95 -10.31 -17.92 -13.62
C GLY A 95 -9.81 -18.40 -12.25
N ARG A 96 -10.19 -17.73 -11.16
CA ARG A 96 -9.80 -18.04 -9.77
C ARG A 96 -8.29 -18.33 -9.61
N LYS A 97 -7.49 -17.53 -10.27
CA LYS A 97 -6.03 -17.65 -10.22
C LYS A 97 -5.45 -17.19 -8.88
N GLY A 98 -6.10 -16.20 -8.24
CA GLY A 98 -5.77 -15.75 -6.89
C GLY A 98 -6.62 -16.42 -5.82
N HIS A 99 -6.12 -16.45 -4.59
CA HIS A 99 -6.86 -16.87 -3.40
C HIS A 99 -7.26 -15.63 -2.60
N TYR A 100 -8.50 -15.58 -2.11
CA TYR A 100 -9.01 -14.43 -1.36
C TYR A 100 -9.52 -14.89 0.00
N VAL A 101 -9.07 -14.23 1.06
CA VAL A 101 -9.37 -14.59 2.45
C VAL A 101 -9.87 -13.37 3.20
N ALA A 102 -11.01 -13.51 3.86
CA ALA A 102 -11.46 -12.50 4.81
C ALA A 102 -10.65 -12.61 6.10
N GLY A 103 -10.04 -11.51 6.53
CA GLY A 103 -9.19 -11.52 7.70
C GLY A 103 -8.94 -10.14 8.30
N ASP A 104 -8.72 -10.14 9.63
CA ASP A 104 -8.27 -8.95 10.33
C ASP A 104 -6.75 -8.84 10.22
N GLY A 105 -6.30 -7.65 9.85
CA GLY A 105 -4.88 -7.36 9.71
C GLY A 105 -4.05 -7.43 10.99
N TYR A 106 -4.71 -7.46 12.14
CA TYR A 106 -4.05 -7.59 13.44
C TYR A 106 -3.91 -9.04 13.93
N GLY A 107 -4.32 -10.01 13.11
CA GLY A 107 -4.24 -11.44 13.40
C GLY A 107 -4.46 -12.26 12.12
N LEU A 108 -3.41 -12.40 11.31
CA LEU A 108 -3.50 -13.12 10.04
C LEU A 108 -3.64 -14.65 10.27
N PRO A 109 -4.55 -15.34 9.55
CA PRO A 109 -4.78 -16.78 9.72
C PRO A 109 -3.72 -17.64 9.01
N PHE A 110 -2.46 -17.22 9.05
CA PHE A 110 -1.36 -17.91 8.38
C PHE A 110 -0.23 -18.26 9.35
N ALA A 111 0.45 -19.36 9.08
CA ALA A 111 1.64 -19.75 9.82
C ALA A 111 2.79 -18.73 9.61
N ALA A 112 3.70 -18.67 10.57
CA ALA A 112 4.92 -17.88 10.46
C ALA A 112 5.79 -18.36 9.27
N GLY A 113 6.47 -17.43 8.62
CA GLY A 113 7.40 -17.74 7.53
C GLY A 113 6.75 -18.33 6.27
N ARG A 114 5.48 -18.06 6.03
CA ARG A 114 4.71 -18.69 4.94
C ARG A 114 4.93 -18.03 3.57
N PHE A 115 5.27 -16.75 3.51
CA PHE A 115 5.28 -15.97 2.28
C PHE A 115 6.67 -15.43 1.94
N ASP A 116 7.06 -15.56 0.69
CA ASP A 116 8.35 -15.07 0.17
C ASP A 116 8.30 -13.55 -0.08
N LEU A 117 7.09 -13.01 -0.38
CA LEU A 117 6.81 -11.58 -0.51
C LEU A 117 5.51 -11.23 0.23
N VAL A 118 5.52 -10.13 0.97
CA VAL A 118 4.30 -9.48 1.49
C VAL A 118 4.23 -8.07 0.91
N THR A 119 3.11 -7.74 0.28
CA THR A 119 2.79 -6.38 -0.18
C THR A 119 1.72 -5.78 0.73
N CYS A 120 1.90 -4.54 1.15
CA CYS A 120 1.00 -3.79 2.03
C CYS A 120 0.87 -2.36 1.49
N ILE A 121 0.05 -2.22 0.44
CA ILE A 121 -0.09 -0.99 -0.33
C ILE A 121 -1.43 -0.34 -0.03
N GLY A 122 -1.41 0.91 0.45
CA GLY A 122 -2.64 1.64 0.76
C GLY A 122 -3.29 1.30 2.11
N VAL A 123 -2.63 0.56 3.00
CA VAL A 123 -3.24 0.06 4.26
C VAL A 123 -2.85 0.90 5.46
N LEU A 124 -1.57 1.26 5.63
CA LEU A 124 -1.09 1.93 6.86
C LEU A 124 -1.84 3.22 7.20
N GLN A 125 -2.37 3.93 6.20
CA GLN A 125 -3.13 5.16 6.42
C GLN A 125 -4.54 4.91 6.99
N ALA A 126 -5.05 3.68 6.91
CA ALA A 126 -6.42 3.31 7.27
C ALA A 126 -6.51 2.49 8.57
N VAL A 127 -5.41 2.28 9.28
CA VAL A 127 -5.35 1.49 10.51
C VAL A 127 -4.92 2.33 11.71
N SER A 128 -5.42 2.00 12.91
CA SER A 128 -5.09 2.72 14.14
C SER A 128 -3.76 2.28 14.74
N GLN A 129 -3.38 1.02 14.56
CA GLN A 129 -2.20 0.39 15.15
C GLN A 129 -1.27 -0.20 14.07
N PRO A 130 -0.61 0.65 13.25
CA PRO A 130 0.22 0.19 12.14
C PRO A 130 1.38 -0.71 12.59
N GLU A 131 1.86 -0.52 13.81
CA GLU A 131 2.94 -1.34 14.36
C GLU A 131 2.50 -2.78 14.56
N ARG A 132 1.30 -3.03 15.11
CA ARG A 132 0.74 -4.39 15.25
C ARG A 132 0.52 -5.07 13.90
N LEU A 133 0.09 -4.30 12.91
CA LEU A 133 -0.03 -4.81 11.54
C LEU A 133 1.34 -5.22 10.99
N LEU A 134 2.37 -4.43 11.22
CA LEU A 134 3.74 -4.77 10.81
C LEU A 134 4.34 -5.94 11.61
N ASP A 135 3.87 -6.23 12.84
CA ASP A 135 4.21 -7.46 13.58
C ASP A 135 3.73 -8.69 12.81
N GLU A 136 2.49 -8.68 12.31
CA GLU A 136 1.94 -9.77 11.51
C GLU A 136 2.65 -9.92 10.16
N VAL A 137 2.94 -8.80 9.48
CA VAL A 137 3.75 -8.80 8.25
C VAL A 137 5.10 -9.47 8.49
N ALA A 138 5.79 -9.08 9.56
CA ALA A 138 7.09 -9.67 9.90
C ALA A 138 6.96 -11.14 10.28
N ARG A 139 5.92 -11.54 11.00
CA ARG A 139 5.68 -12.92 11.43
C ARG A 139 5.52 -13.88 10.25
N VAL A 140 4.78 -13.49 9.25
CA VAL A 140 4.48 -14.36 8.10
C VAL A 140 5.60 -14.42 7.05
N LEU A 141 6.61 -13.56 7.15
CA LEU A 141 7.83 -13.61 6.34
C LEU A 141 8.88 -14.55 6.95
N PRO A 142 9.53 -15.44 6.17
CA PRO A 142 10.74 -16.14 6.59
C PRO A 142 11.96 -15.20 6.58
N PRO A 143 13.09 -15.58 7.16
CA PRO A 143 14.37 -14.95 6.86
C PRO A 143 14.62 -14.90 5.35
N GLY A 144 15.09 -13.78 4.82
CA GLY A 144 15.23 -13.51 3.38
C GLY A 144 13.93 -13.13 2.67
N GLY A 145 12.76 -13.24 3.34
CA GLY A 145 11.48 -12.81 2.80
C GLY A 145 11.42 -11.29 2.61
N ILE A 146 10.71 -10.85 1.59
CA ILE A 146 10.66 -9.45 1.15
C ILE A 146 9.33 -8.81 1.55
N VAL A 147 9.37 -7.56 1.94
CA VAL A 147 8.17 -6.74 2.16
C VAL A 147 8.20 -5.48 1.30
N VAL A 148 7.03 -5.09 0.79
CA VAL A 148 6.78 -3.79 0.17
C VAL A 148 5.66 -3.09 0.94
N VAL A 149 5.97 -1.99 1.61
CA VAL A 149 5.01 -1.22 2.40
C VAL A 149 4.84 0.17 1.84
N GLU A 150 3.60 0.60 1.60
CA GLU A 150 3.31 2.00 1.29
C GLU A 150 2.96 2.78 2.55
N ALA A 151 3.57 3.96 2.68
CA ALA A 151 3.21 4.95 3.69
C ALA A 151 2.95 6.31 3.05
N LEU A 152 1.82 6.95 3.37
CA LEU A 152 1.59 8.33 2.99
C LEU A 152 2.62 9.23 3.64
N ASN A 153 3.20 10.12 2.84
CA ASN A 153 4.27 11.02 3.30
C ASN A 153 3.73 12.12 4.21
N GLY A 154 4.01 12.00 5.50
CA GLY A 154 3.58 12.98 6.51
C GLY A 154 4.30 14.33 6.48
N LEU A 155 5.42 14.43 5.76
CA LEU A 155 6.23 15.63 5.63
C LEU A 155 6.15 16.27 4.23
N GLY A 156 5.34 15.69 3.34
CA GLY A 156 5.11 16.26 2.02
C GLY A 156 4.25 17.53 2.08
N LEU A 157 4.54 18.49 1.21
CA LEU A 157 3.79 19.76 1.15
C LEU A 157 2.26 19.55 1.06
N PRO A 158 1.74 18.59 0.26
CA PRO A 158 0.30 18.34 0.22
C PRO A 158 -0.27 17.84 1.55
N ALA A 159 0.48 17.03 2.30
CA ALA A 159 0.05 16.51 3.60
C ALA A 159 0.04 17.60 4.67
N ILE A 160 1.07 18.45 4.67
CA ILE A 160 1.18 19.59 5.60
C ILE A 160 0.02 20.57 5.33
N GLY A 161 -0.20 20.95 4.08
CA GLY A 161 -1.30 21.85 3.71
C GLY A 161 -2.67 21.28 4.04
N GLY A 162 -2.87 19.99 3.81
CA GLY A 162 -4.11 19.28 4.19
C GLY A 162 -4.36 19.30 5.69
N ARG A 163 -3.34 19.02 6.50
CA ARG A 163 -3.43 19.05 7.97
C ARG A 163 -3.73 20.44 8.53
N LEU A 164 -3.07 21.46 7.99
CA LEU A 164 -3.35 22.84 8.37
C LEU A 164 -4.81 23.22 8.07
N LEU A 165 -5.31 22.85 6.90
CA LEU A 165 -6.71 23.07 6.55
C LEU A 165 -7.67 22.30 7.47
N GLU A 166 -7.40 21.03 7.78
CA GLU A 166 -8.20 20.24 8.72
C GLU A 166 -8.20 20.86 10.11
N LEU A 167 -7.06 21.35 10.58
CA LEU A 167 -6.93 22.06 11.86
C LEU A 167 -7.78 23.34 11.88
N VAL A 168 -7.66 24.19 10.86
CA VAL A 168 -8.43 25.43 10.74
C VAL A 168 -9.94 25.17 10.71
N LEU A 169 -10.35 24.06 10.08
CA LEU A 169 -11.77 23.67 9.98
C LEU A 169 -12.27 22.86 11.18
N GLY A 170 -11.45 22.64 12.21
CA GLY A 170 -11.79 21.81 13.36
C GLY A 170 -12.11 20.35 13.01
N ARG A 171 -11.55 19.82 11.91
CA ARG A 171 -11.83 18.47 11.41
C ARG A 171 -10.73 17.51 11.83
N PRO A 172 -11.06 16.30 12.31
CA PRO A 172 -10.04 15.30 12.59
C PRO A 172 -9.38 14.81 11.29
N PRO A 173 -8.09 14.41 11.34
CA PRO A 173 -7.39 13.84 10.20
C PRO A 173 -8.15 12.66 9.59
N ARG A 174 -8.36 12.70 8.27
CA ARG A 174 -9.06 11.63 7.55
C ARG A 174 -8.19 10.41 7.31
N LEU A 175 -6.90 10.64 7.05
CA LEU A 175 -5.90 9.61 6.76
C LEU A 175 -4.70 9.82 7.66
N ARG A 176 -4.09 8.71 8.07
CA ARG A 176 -2.81 8.75 8.78
C ARG A 176 -1.67 8.82 7.76
N SER A 177 -0.70 9.65 8.05
CA SER A 177 0.51 9.78 7.25
C SER A 177 1.72 9.78 8.16
N TYR A 178 2.80 9.20 7.69
CA TYR A 178 3.98 8.94 8.49
C TYR A 178 5.25 9.42 7.77
N PRO A 179 6.20 10.04 8.48
CA PRO A 179 7.53 10.21 7.93
C PRO A 179 8.13 8.84 7.59
N HIS A 180 8.80 8.72 6.44
CA HIS A 180 9.36 7.45 5.98
C HIS A 180 10.36 6.84 6.97
N PHE A 181 11.14 7.68 7.69
CA PHE A 181 12.09 7.22 8.71
C PHE A 181 11.41 6.57 9.92
N ARG A 182 10.18 6.98 10.26
CA ARG A 182 9.40 6.35 11.31
C ARG A 182 8.98 4.93 10.91
N VAL A 183 8.48 4.77 9.69
CA VAL A 183 8.10 3.45 9.17
C VAL A 183 9.34 2.57 8.99
N ARG A 184 10.46 3.12 8.52
CA ARG A 184 11.75 2.43 8.48
C ARG A 184 12.12 1.90 9.87
N ARG A 185 12.07 2.73 10.91
CA ARG A 185 12.37 2.31 12.30
C ARG A 185 11.45 1.17 12.75
N TRP A 186 10.16 1.24 12.44
CA TRP A 186 9.22 0.16 12.76
C TRP A 186 9.59 -1.17 12.08
N LEU A 187 10.03 -1.13 10.84
CA LEU A 187 10.51 -2.31 10.11
C LEU A 187 11.81 -2.86 10.72
N GLU A 188 12.77 -1.99 11.02
CA GLU A 188 14.06 -2.38 11.62
C GLU A 188 13.88 -3.02 13.01
N GLN A 189 12.94 -2.54 13.82
CA GLN A 189 12.57 -3.16 15.11
C GLN A 189 12.05 -4.60 14.96
N ARG A 190 11.57 -4.97 13.77
CA ARG A 190 11.07 -6.31 13.42
C ARG A 190 12.08 -7.12 12.61
N LYS A 191 13.34 -6.76 12.71
CA LYS A 191 14.43 -7.38 11.94
C LYS A 191 14.22 -7.30 10.41
N ILE A 192 13.56 -6.27 9.92
CA ILE A 192 13.39 -6.01 8.48
C ILE A 192 14.33 -4.87 8.09
N ARG A 193 15.39 -5.20 7.37
CA ARG A 193 16.36 -4.23 6.85
C ARG A 193 15.78 -3.55 5.60
N LEU A 194 15.70 -2.23 5.62
CA LEU A 194 15.29 -1.46 4.44
C LEU A 194 16.36 -1.58 3.33
N THR A 195 15.94 -2.02 2.16
CA THR A 195 16.82 -2.17 0.98
C THR A 195 16.60 -1.05 -0.04
N ARG A 196 15.36 -0.57 -0.18
CA ARG A 196 15.02 0.50 -1.12
C ARG A 196 13.92 1.40 -0.57
N ARG A 197 13.92 2.64 -1.05
CA ARG A 197 12.84 3.61 -0.87
C ARG A 197 12.50 4.23 -2.22
N LEU A 198 11.22 4.19 -2.59
CA LEU A 198 10.72 4.73 -3.86
C LEU A 198 9.67 5.80 -3.56
N GLY A 199 9.76 6.95 -4.20
CA GLY A 199 8.77 8.02 -4.13
C GLY A 199 7.57 7.72 -5.02
N VAL A 200 6.36 7.96 -4.50
CA VAL A 200 5.11 7.95 -5.28
C VAL A 200 4.67 9.40 -5.48
N TYR A 201 4.74 9.87 -6.71
CA TYR A 201 4.40 11.25 -7.05
C TYR A 201 3.02 11.28 -7.71
N LEU A 202 2.07 11.99 -7.10
CA LEU A 202 0.74 12.17 -7.64
C LEU A 202 0.50 13.67 -7.87
N PRO A 203 -0.13 14.05 -8.99
CA PRO A 203 -0.50 15.44 -9.21
C PRO A 203 -1.56 15.88 -8.20
N PRO A 204 -1.57 17.15 -7.81
CA PRO A 204 -2.68 17.74 -7.06
C PRO A 204 -3.99 17.52 -7.83
N ARG A 205 -5.04 17.08 -7.13
CA ARG A 205 -6.36 16.83 -7.76
C ARG A 205 -6.92 18.05 -8.53
N ARG A 206 -6.52 19.27 -8.12
CA ARG A 206 -6.94 20.53 -8.76
C ARG A 206 -6.11 20.91 -9.99
N LEU A 207 -4.97 20.21 -10.24
CA LEU A 207 -4.05 20.50 -11.32
C LEU A 207 -3.67 19.18 -12.04
N PRO A 208 -4.64 18.50 -12.68
CA PRO A 208 -4.41 17.19 -13.29
C PRO A 208 -3.39 17.25 -14.45
N TRP A 209 -3.24 18.40 -15.11
CA TRP A 209 -2.23 18.60 -16.16
C TRP A 209 -0.79 18.45 -15.64
N MET A 210 -0.54 18.75 -14.36
CA MET A 210 0.77 18.48 -13.74
C MET A 210 1.14 16.99 -13.75
N GLY A 211 0.17 16.11 -13.86
CA GLY A 211 0.39 14.69 -14.02
C GLY A 211 1.26 14.34 -15.23
N ARG A 212 1.06 15.05 -16.34
CA ARG A 212 1.86 14.87 -17.55
C ARG A 212 3.33 15.26 -17.35
N VAL A 213 3.60 16.26 -16.53
CA VAL A 213 4.97 16.69 -16.20
C VAL A 213 5.60 15.76 -15.17
N LEU A 214 4.89 15.48 -14.06
CA LEU A 214 5.38 14.63 -12.98
C LEU A 214 5.53 13.14 -13.39
N ASN A 215 4.98 12.74 -14.55
CA ASN A 215 5.16 11.40 -15.11
C ASN A 215 6.47 11.23 -15.88
N ARG A 216 7.17 12.32 -16.19
CA ARG A 216 8.44 12.22 -16.90
C ARG A 216 9.53 11.73 -15.95
N PRO A 217 10.27 10.67 -16.27
CA PRO A 217 11.37 10.18 -15.44
C PRO A 217 12.37 11.28 -15.09
N GLN A 218 12.63 12.19 -16.01
CA GLN A 218 13.54 13.33 -15.81
C GLN A 218 13.02 14.29 -14.73
N ALA A 219 11.72 14.57 -14.68
CA ALA A 219 11.14 15.44 -13.66
C ALA A 219 11.25 14.81 -12.25
N ILE A 220 11.05 13.50 -12.16
CA ILE A 220 11.23 12.75 -10.90
C ILE A 220 12.70 12.80 -10.48
N GLN A 221 13.64 12.54 -11.40
CA GLN A 221 15.08 12.62 -11.13
C GLN A 221 15.50 14.00 -10.64
N VAL A 222 14.99 15.08 -11.24
CA VAL A 222 15.25 16.46 -10.79
C VAL A 222 14.75 16.66 -9.36
N VAL A 223 13.52 16.24 -9.05
CA VAL A 223 12.96 16.38 -7.69
C VAL A 223 13.76 15.54 -6.69
N GLU A 224 14.15 14.33 -7.04
CA GLU A 224 14.92 13.43 -6.17
C GLU A 224 16.39 13.88 -6.01
N GLY A 225 16.93 14.59 -7.00
CA GLY A 225 18.27 15.18 -6.95
C GLY A 225 18.39 16.43 -6.08
N ILE A 226 17.28 17.10 -5.75
CA ILE A 226 17.26 18.24 -4.83
C ILE A 226 17.32 17.72 -3.39
N PRO A 227 18.24 18.21 -2.53
CA PRO A 227 18.23 17.85 -1.11
C PRO A 227 16.88 18.08 -0.46
N GLY A 228 16.26 17.00 0.05
CA GLY A 228 14.90 17.06 0.61
C GLY A 228 13.76 17.08 -0.43
N GLY A 229 14.05 17.16 -1.71
CA GLY A 229 13.03 17.24 -2.77
C GLY A 229 12.06 16.06 -2.78
N ALA A 230 12.57 14.84 -2.69
CA ALA A 230 11.73 13.64 -2.56
C ALA A 230 10.86 13.70 -1.28
N GLN A 231 11.41 14.22 -0.18
CA GLN A 231 10.69 14.35 1.09
C GLN A 231 9.52 15.34 1.00
N LEU A 232 9.68 16.43 0.29
CA LEU A 232 8.66 17.47 0.15
C LEU A 232 7.66 17.18 -0.99
N GLY A 233 8.14 16.56 -2.07
CA GLY A 233 7.36 16.36 -3.30
C GLY A 233 6.60 15.04 -3.39
N ALA A 234 7.06 13.97 -2.75
CA ALA A 234 6.38 12.68 -2.83
C ALA A 234 5.06 12.69 -2.04
N HIS A 235 4.02 12.12 -2.63
CA HIS A 235 2.73 11.87 -1.97
C HIS A 235 2.82 10.72 -0.96
N ALA A 236 3.52 9.68 -1.34
CA ALA A 236 3.77 8.50 -0.51
C ALA A 236 5.17 7.96 -0.78
N PHE A 237 5.64 7.09 0.11
CA PHE A 237 6.85 6.30 -0.10
C PHE A 237 6.52 4.81 -0.09
N TRP A 238 7.15 4.07 -0.98
CA TRP A 238 7.25 2.63 -0.90
C TRP A 238 8.58 2.26 -0.27
N LEU A 239 8.49 1.48 0.78
CA LEU A 239 9.61 0.98 1.56
C LEU A 239 9.74 -0.51 1.27
N VAL A 240 10.85 -0.90 0.67
CA VAL A 240 11.17 -2.29 0.38
C VAL A 240 12.18 -2.76 1.40
N GLY A 241 11.87 -3.87 2.06
CA GLY A 241 12.75 -4.43 3.09
C GLY A 241 12.88 -5.94 2.95
N GLU A 242 13.95 -6.48 3.54
CA GLU A 242 14.26 -7.89 3.62
C GLU A 242 14.34 -8.31 5.09
N LYS A 243 13.68 -9.40 5.44
CA LYS A 243 13.71 -9.93 6.80
C LYS A 243 15.06 -10.60 7.08
N LEU A 244 15.70 -10.15 8.13
CA LEU A 244 16.95 -10.73 8.64
C LEU A 244 16.68 -12.03 9.45
N PRO A 245 17.68 -12.89 9.58
CA PRO A 245 17.62 -14.06 10.45
C PRO A 245 17.27 -13.78 11.91
#